data_2283be26732a278bca64439d21a359b1
#
_entry.id   2283be26732a278bca64439d21a359b1
#
_cell.length_a   1.000
_cell.length_b   1.000
_cell.length_c   1.000
_cell.angle_alpha   90.00
_cell.angle_beta   90.00
_cell.angle_gamma   90.00
#
_symmetry.space_group_name_H-M   'P 1'
#
loop_
_entity.id
_entity.type
_entity.pdbx_description
1 polymer ?
#
loop_
_entity_poly.entity_id
_entity_poly.type
_entity_poly.pdbx_seq_one_letter_code
_entity_poly.pdbx_strand_id
1 'polypeptide(L)'
;MDDACETIFLRKRVCDKVDSQNCDCPVGLVKQRASHVEDYMSDEEREFLWLVQIGDLEGIKSFLESHTINTDCCDYRGQRALDIAVSNRDVELVIFLLDNLAVTTIHYYCAILRAVFENDAIILEMLLDRAEEDNRLHSHLKELITGGSECTKCLPEVVATNMTPTMAASIKGNVETTRILLEKGYCIQKPHSPKCQCREYCSKRCHDGETLTESISRMNAYRALASPTYLILTSEDPILAAFELSQELIKLSKELPENQKEYQELSSQCSKFAADILNECRNTKEVQTVLVQKRGLKDPRPHRFSRLHLAVQWEQKEFVTHPSCQQVLRSLWVETVGSWYSWPFRWRAFYVMKHAVLTPVVSIAFIFIPRAEIIGPLRVPLNRFIYFATSYIFFLSLLMVTLLNDRRYDVHSPATWTEMAVGCFVLGHSWDILTNLISVGFSNYFRSYWAVFDLVMFSMFLVTEILWFSVFIYNLFSDNDTHNSNRMCWDWYHPILLGEGIYAAASVMAFSRLLLWFHINSRLGPLGTSIKYMLTDVARFFMLFFIIMLAFATGINSLYKNYKDSEQYDDTDIIRQPDAFIT
;
A
#
# COMPACT_ATOMS: atom_id res chain seq x y z
N MET A 1 28.48 -9.04 3.53
CA MET A 1 29.21 -10.34 3.65
C MET A 1 29.31 -10.80 5.09
N ASP A 2 29.25 -9.89 6.07
CA ASP A 2 29.37 -10.23 7.50
C ASP A 2 28.08 -10.79 8.15
N ASP A 3 26.90 -10.39 7.65
CA ASP A 3 25.61 -10.89 8.19
C ASP A 3 25.30 -12.35 7.83
N ALA A 4 25.87 -12.87 6.76
CA ALA A 4 25.70 -14.28 6.38
C ALA A 4 26.51 -15.24 7.29
N CYS A 5 27.61 -14.76 7.84
CA CYS A 5 28.44 -15.54 8.79
C CYS A 5 27.81 -15.63 10.18
N GLU A 6 27.14 -14.59 10.66
CA GLU A 6 26.45 -14.63 11.97
C GLU A 6 25.23 -15.54 11.97
N THR A 7 24.50 -15.63 10.86
CA THR A 7 23.34 -16.55 10.74
C THR A 7 23.76 -18.03 10.76
N ILE A 8 24.93 -18.34 10.24
CA ILE A 8 25.50 -19.70 10.27
C ILE A 8 25.92 -20.08 11.70
N PHE A 9 26.44 -19.11 12.48
CA PHE A 9 26.86 -19.35 13.86
C PHE A 9 25.68 -19.54 14.84
N LEU A 10 24.55 -18.87 14.60
CA LEU A 10 23.32 -19.03 15.39
C LEU A 10 22.62 -20.38 15.11
N ARG A 11 22.69 -20.88 13.86
CA ARG A 11 22.15 -22.21 13.50
C ARG A 11 22.90 -23.36 14.15
N LYS A 12 24.22 -23.23 14.33
CA LYS A 12 25.04 -24.26 15.01
C LYS A 12 24.67 -24.41 16.48
N ARG A 13 24.19 -23.36 17.16
CA ARG A 13 23.75 -23.40 18.57
C ARG A 13 22.34 -23.95 18.78
N VAL A 14 21.49 -23.98 17.77
CA VAL A 14 20.12 -24.50 17.88
C VAL A 14 20.08 -26.01 17.66
N CYS A 15 20.97 -26.54 16.79
CA CYS A 15 21.05 -28.01 16.59
C CYS A 15 21.66 -28.80 17.75
N ASP A 16 22.45 -28.17 18.61
CA ASP A 16 23.05 -28.86 19.78
C ASP A 16 22.10 -29.03 20.98
N LYS A 17 20.84 -28.56 20.86
CA LYS A 17 19.84 -28.62 21.95
C LYS A 17 18.62 -29.50 21.67
N VAL A 18 18.59 -30.22 20.55
CA VAL A 18 17.48 -31.14 20.25
C VAL A 18 17.96 -32.58 20.44
N ASP A 19 17.37 -33.23 21.41
CA ASP A 19 17.61 -34.65 21.77
C ASP A 19 17.47 -35.59 20.58
N SER A 20 18.48 -36.44 20.39
CA SER A 20 18.75 -37.29 19.24
C SER A 20 18.00 -38.64 19.27
N GLN A 21 16.74 -38.70 19.67
CA GLN A 21 16.08 -40.00 19.81
C GLN A 21 14.79 -40.23 19.04
N ASN A 22 14.38 -39.48 18.07
CA ASN A 22 13.30 -39.90 17.16
C ASN A 22 13.17 -38.94 15.92
N CYS A 23 14.13 -38.97 15.03
CA CYS A 23 13.95 -38.45 13.69
C CYS A 23 14.63 -39.36 12.68
N ASP A 24 13.86 -40.14 11.95
CA ASP A 24 14.28 -40.79 10.69
C ASP A 24 14.52 -39.74 9.57
N CYS A 25 15.23 -38.68 9.89
CA CYS A 25 15.68 -37.68 8.90
C CYS A 25 17.12 -38.04 8.47
N PRO A 26 17.43 -38.02 7.16
CA PRO A 26 18.77 -38.31 6.65
C PRO A 26 19.80 -37.22 6.99
N VAL A 27 19.52 -36.37 7.99
CA VAL A 27 20.46 -35.40 8.58
C VAL A 27 21.68 -36.10 9.19
N GLY A 28 21.55 -37.37 9.56
CA GLY A 28 22.67 -38.21 10.00
C GLY A 28 23.71 -38.46 8.91
N LEU A 29 23.29 -38.51 7.63
CA LEU A 29 24.18 -38.66 6.48
C LEU A 29 24.94 -37.37 6.15
N VAL A 30 24.34 -36.21 6.41
CA VAL A 30 25.03 -34.92 6.20
C VAL A 30 26.05 -34.65 7.30
N LYS A 31 25.76 -35.03 8.57
CA LYS A 31 26.75 -34.95 9.65
C LYS A 31 27.92 -35.93 9.46
N GLN A 32 27.66 -37.14 8.96
CA GLN A 32 28.72 -38.09 8.61
C GLN A 32 29.57 -37.62 7.43
N ARG A 33 28.96 -36.95 6.40
CA ARG A 33 29.73 -36.41 5.28
C ARG A 33 30.58 -35.19 5.69
N ALA A 34 30.08 -34.29 6.54
CA ALA A 34 30.84 -33.12 6.96
C ALA A 34 32.04 -33.50 7.88
N SER A 35 31.93 -34.55 8.66
CA SER A 35 33.05 -35.05 9.47
C SER A 35 34.03 -35.92 8.65
N HIS A 36 33.64 -36.40 7.47
CA HIS A 36 34.51 -37.21 6.62
C HIS A 36 35.19 -36.38 5.48
N VAL A 37 34.78 -35.16 5.23
CA VAL A 37 35.37 -34.32 4.16
C VAL A 37 36.72 -33.72 4.54
N GLU A 38 37.04 -33.63 5.84
CA GLU A 38 38.36 -33.13 6.27
C GLU A 38 39.52 -34.14 6.14
N ASP A 39 39.20 -35.45 5.96
CA ASP A 39 40.23 -36.50 6.09
C ASP A 39 40.54 -37.32 4.80
N TYR A 40 39.85 -37.09 3.65
CA TYR A 40 39.99 -38.00 2.50
C TYR A 40 40.05 -37.35 1.12
N MET A 41 40.66 -36.20 1.00
CA MET A 41 41.08 -35.72 -0.33
C MET A 41 42.44 -36.33 -0.65
N SER A 42 42.52 -37.13 -1.70
CA SER A 42 43.79 -37.71 -2.11
C SER A 42 44.76 -36.63 -2.52
N ASP A 43 46.04 -36.86 -2.40
CA ASP A 43 47.04 -35.87 -2.84
C ASP A 43 46.92 -35.57 -4.35
N GLU A 44 46.49 -36.55 -5.13
CA GLU A 44 46.21 -36.43 -6.58
C GLU A 44 45.02 -35.51 -6.84
N GLU A 45 43.91 -35.64 -6.09
CA GLU A 45 42.72 -34.75 -6.24
C GLU A 45 43.08 -33.30 -5.85
N ARG A 46 43.95 -33.12 -4.85
CA ARG A 46 44.41 -31.81 -4.42
C ARG A 46 45.27 -31.15 -5.49
N GLU A 47 46.16 -31.91 -6.11
CA GLU A 47 47.02 -31.43 -7.20
C GLU A 47 46.18 -31.08 -8.43
N PHE A 48 45.19 -31.89 -8.77
CA PHE A 48 44.27 -31.60 -9.85
C PHE A 48 43.51 -30.29 -9.63
N LEU A 49 42.87 -30.10 -8.47
CA LEU A 49 42.15 -28.87 -8.17
C LEU A 49 43.06 -27.65 -8.13
N TRP A 50 44.33 -27.82 -7.71
CA TRP A 50 45.30 -26.77 -7.74
C TRP A 50 45.70 -26.37 -9.17
N LEU A 51 45.88 -27.35 -10.10
CA LEU A 51 46.11 -27.09 -11.53
C LEU A 51 44.93 -26.34 -12.16
N VAL A 52 43.69 -26.72 -11.82
CA VAL A 52 42.45 -26.05 -12.26
C VAL A 52 42.39 -24.61 -11.71
N GLN A 53 42.83 -24.40 -10.46
CA GLN A 53 42.85 -23.07 -9.85
C GLN A 53 43.86 -22.12 -10.52
N ILE A 54 44.99 -22.65 -10.98
CA ILE A 54 46.01 -21.88 -11.73
C ILE A 54 45.58 -21.65 -13.19
N GLY A 55 44.74 -22.52 -13.73
CA GLY A 55 44.31 -22.47 -15.15
C GLY A 55 45.35 -23.09 -16.12
N ASP A 56 46.18 -24.03 -15.62
CA ASP A 56 47.20 -24.72 -16.46
C ASP A 56 46.53 -25.85 -17.28
N LEU A 57 46.08 -25.52 -18.46
CA LEU A 57 45.36 -26.46 -19.34
C LEU A 57 46.26 -27.60 -19.84
N GLU A 58 47.58 -27.34 -20.07
CA GLU A 58 48.50 -28.41 -20.51
C GLU A 58 48.84 -29.34 -19.35
N GLY A 59 49.06 -28.80 -18.16
CA GLY A 59 49.24 -29.56 -16.93
C GLY A 59 48.05 -30.46 -16.61
N ILE A 60 46.80 -29.95 -16.77
CA ILE A 60 45.58 -30.71 -16.54
C ILE A 60 45.43 -31.86 -17.58
N LYS A 61 45.73 -31.63 -18.87
CA LYS A 61 45.70 -32.65 -19.90
C LYS A 61 46.64 -33.80 -19.58
N SER A 62 47.92 -33.50 -19.28
CA SER A 62 48.93 -34.51 -18.93
C SER A 62 48.58 -35.28 -17.66
N PHE A 63 47.95 -34.59 -16.70
CA PHE A 63 47.52 -35.18 -15.45
C PHE A 63 46.35 -36.17 -15.63
N LEU A 64 45.35 -35.82 -16.44
CA LEU A 64 44.22 -36.69 -16.75
C LEU A 64 44.56 -37.92 -17.60
N GLU A 65 45.66 -37.85 -18.41
CA GLU A 65 46.17 -38.99 -19.15
C GLU A 65 46.89 -40.01 -18.22
N SER A 66 47.44 -39.56 -17.11
CA SER A 66 48.23 -40.40 -16.19
C SER A 66 47.43 -40.91 -14.97
N HIS A 67 46.35 -40.25 -14.59
CA HIS A 67 45.62 -40.54 -13.36
C HIS A 67 44.11 -40.61 -13.62
N THR A 68 43.44 -41.54 -12.97
CA THR A 68 41.97 -41.63 -12.94
C THR A 68 41.45 -40.93 -11.66
N ILE A 69 40.76 -39.80 -11.86
CA ILE A 69 40.32 -38.94 -10.76
C ILE A 69 38.81 -39.09 -10.54
N ASN A 70 38.39 -38.96 -9.28
CA ASN A 70 36.99 -38.79 -8.96
C ASN A 70 36.51 -37.41 -9.46
N THR A 71 35.64 -37.36 -10.46
CA THR A 71 35.07 -36.12 -11.01
C THR A 71 34.25 -35.28 -9.99
N ASP A 72 33.89 -35.90 -8.86
CA ASP A 72 33.11 -35.27 -7.79
C ASP A 72 33.97 -34.67 -6.67
N CYS A 73 35.31 -34.68 -6.83
CA CYS A 73 36.21 -34.07 -5.85
C CYS A 73 35.92 -32.57 -5.67
N CYS A 74 35.97 -32.07 -4.44
CA CYS A 74 35.73 -30.68 -4.12
C CYS A 74 36.80 -30.15 -3.15
N ASP A 75 37.08 -28.85 -3.23
CA ASP A 75 37.98 -28.20 -2.31
C ASP A 75 37.35 -28.05 -0.91
N TYR A 76 38.11 -27.47 0.04
CA TYR A 76 37.62 -27.20 1.42
C TYR A 76 36.43 -26.24 1.48
N ARG A 77 36.12 -25.52 0.39
CA ARG A 77 34.94 -24.65 0.22
C ARG A 77 33.77 -25.37 -0.44
N GLY A 78 33.92 -26.63 -0.79
CA GLY A 78 32.94 -27.40 -1.53
C GLY A 78 32.87 -27.02 -3.03
N GLN A 79 33.89 -26.32 -3.57
CA GLN A 79 33.96 -25.96 -4.99
C GLN A 79 34.61 -27.09 -5.77
N ARG A 80 34.02 -27.44 -6.90
CA ARG A 80 34.52 -28.47 -7.82
C ARG A 80 35.35 -27.86 -8.93
N ALA A 81 36.03 -28.69 -9.70
CA ALA A 81 36.87 -28.24 -10.80
C ALA A 81 36.11 -27.30 -11.77
N LEU A 82 34.89 -27.66 -12.14
CA LEU A 82 34.06 -26.83 -13.01
C LEU A 82 33.68 -25.48 -12.36
N ASP A 83 33.33 -25.47 -11.07
CA ASP A 83 33.00 -24.23 -10.34
C ASP A 83 34.20 -23.29 -10.25
N ILE A 84 35.40 -23.86 -10.08
CA ILE A 84 36.65 -23.10 -10.02
C ILE A 84 36.99 -22.50 -11.39
N ALA A 85 36.87 -23.30 -12.48
CA ALA A 85 37.13 -22.83 -13.85
C ALA A 85 36.15 -21.67 -14.25
N VAL A 86 34.87 -21.78 -13.90
CA VAL A 86 33.88 -20.72 -14.09
C VAL A 86 34.24 -19.47 -13.27
N SER A 87 34.71 -19.65 -12.02
CA SER A 87 35.16 -18.51 -11.18
C SER A 87 36.37 -17.80 -11.76
N ASN A 88 37.26 -18.53 -12.40
CA ASN A 88 38.45 -18.00 -13.07
C ASN A 88 38.12 -17.31 -14.42
N ARG A 89 36.89 -17.46 -14.90
CA ARG A 89 36.40 -16.95 -16.20
C ARG A 89 37.20 -17.50 -17.39
N ASP A 90 37.69 -18.73 -17.27
CA ASP A 90 38.47 -19.39 -18.31
C ASP A 90 37.55 -20.27 -19.18
N VAL A 91 37.15 -19.74 -20.35
CA VAL A 91 36.25 -20.38 -21.27
C VAL A 91 36.85 -21.68 -21.85
N GLU A 92 38.16 -21.65 -22.17
CA GLU A 92 38.84 -22.81 -22.76
C GLU A 92 38.91 -23.97 -21.77
N LEU A 93 39.25 -23.68 -20.54
CA LEU A 93 39.28 -24.64 -19.45
C LEU A 93 37.86 -25.23 -19.15
N VAL A 94 36.83 -24.37 -19.13
CA VAL A 94 35.45 -24.85 -18.94
C VAL A 94 35.03 -25.80 -20.03
N ILE A 95 35.29 -25.49 -21.31
CA ILE A 95 35.00 -26.38 -22.43
C ILE A 95 35.74 -27.70 -22.28
N PHE A 96 37.05 -27.65 -22.00
CA PHE A 96 37.88 -28.84 -21.83
C PHE A 96 37.35 -29.77 -20.71
N LEU A 97 36.96 -29.19 -19.56
CA LEU A 97 36.42 -29.95 -18.42
C LEU A 97 35.06 -30.58 -18.78
N LEU A 98 34.20 -29.88 -19.51
CA LEU A 98 32.90 -30.41 -19.96
C LEU A 98 33.02 -31.53 -20.96
N ASP A 99 34.10 -31.52 -21.79
CA ASP A 99 34.35 -32.55 -22.80
C ASP A 99 34.96 -33.84 -22.21
N ASN A 100 35.76 -33.70 -21.15
CA ASN A 100 36.56 -34.80 -20.62
C ASN A 100 36.06 -35.36 -19.29
N LEU A 101 35.21 -34.62 -18.56
CA LEU A 101 34.66 -35.06 -17.26
C LEU A 101 33.17 -35.39 -17.37
N ALA A 102 32.78 -36.49 -16.71
CA ALA A 102 31.37 -36.84 -16.58
C ALA A 102 30.69 -35.91 -15.52
N VAL A 103 30.11 -34.78 -15.97
CA VAL A 103 29.48 -33.82 -15.09
C VAL A 103 28.02 -34.21 -14.81
N THR A 104 27.66 -34.35 -13.51
CA THR A 104 26.26 -34.60 -13.12
C THR A 104 25.40 -33.37 -13.35
N THR A 105 24.08 -33.53 -13.55
CA THR A 105 23.13 -32.42 -13.73
C THR A 105 23.19 -31.39 -12.60
N ILE A 106 23.42 -31.86 -11.37
CA ILE A 106 23.50 -30.99 -10.18
C ILE A 106 24.75 -30.11 -10.25
N HIS A 107 25.90 -30.69 -10.63
CA HIS A 107 27.17 -29.94 -10.77
C HIS A 107 27.09 -28.91 -11.90
N TYR A 108 26.42 -29.30 -12.97
CA TYR A 108 26.14 -28.40 -14.10
C TYR A 108 25.28 -27.20 -13.67
N TYR A 109 24.25 -27.47 -12.86
CA TYR A 109 23.42 -26.43 -12.27
C TYR A 109 24.20 -25.48 -11.33
N CYS A 110 25.13 -26.02 -10.53
CA CYS A 110 26.02 -25.22 -9.68
C CYS A 110 26.94 -24.32 -10.52
N ALA A 111 27.47 -24.83 -11.65
CA ALA A 111 28.29 -24.04 -12.57
C ALA A 111 27.49 -22.90 -13.21
N ILE A 112 26.23 -23.13 -13.61
CA ILE A 112 25.32 -22.07 -14.08
C ILE A 112 25.09 -21.01 -13.00
N LEU A 113 24.80 -21.42 -11.76
CA LEU A 113 24.66 -20.49 -10.65
C LEU A 113 25.93 -19.67 -10.44
N ARG A 114 27.09 -20.32 -10.53
CA ARG A 114 28.38 -19.65 -10.37
C ARG A 114 28.61 -18.61 -11.47
N ALA A 115 28.35 -18.94 -12.74
CA ALA A 115 28.43 -17.99 -13.85
C ALA A 115 27.53 -16.76 -13.64
N VAL A 116 26.31 -16.97 -13.11
CA VAL A 116 25.41 -15.88 -12.74
C VAL A 116 25.97 -15.04 -11.59
N PHE A 117 26.58 -15.67 -10.59
CA PHE A 117 27.18 -14.94 -9.47
C PHE A 117 28.40 -14.14 -9.87
N GLU A 118 29.22 -14.65 -10.79
CA GLU A 118 30.39 -13.92 -11.34
C GLU A 118 29.99 -12.90 -12.42
N ASN A 119 28.70 -12.89 -12.83
CA ASN A 119 28.16 -12.04 -13.90
C ASN A 119 28.90 -12.24 -15.24
N ASP A 120 29.21 -13.48 -15.56
CA ASP A 120 29.84 -13.84 -16.84
C ASP A 120 28.80 -14.32 -17.83
N ALA A 121 28.42 -13.42 -18.75
CA ALA A 121 27.39 -13.70 -19.76
C ALA A 121 27.87 -14.72 -20.79
N ILE A 122 29.17 -14.72 -21.14
CA ILE A 122 29.74 -15.59 -22.18
C ILE A 122 29.74 -17.04 -21.70
N ILE A 123 30.24 -17.30 -20.50
CA ILE A 123 30.24 -18.65 -19.93
C ILE A 123 28.80 -19.14 -19.69
N LEU A 124 27.93 -18.26 -19.22
CA LEU A 124 26.53 -18.60 -19.01
C LEU A 124 25.84 -19.03 -20.31
N GLU A 125 25.98 -18.24 -21.38
CA GLU A 125 25.40 -18.56 -22.68
C GLU A 125 25.93 -19.88 -23.23
N MET A 126 27.25 -20.09 -23.19
CA MET A 126 27.89 -21.34 -23.61
C MET A 126 27.38 -22.55 -22.81
N LEU A 127 27.23 -22.43 -21.47
CA LEU A 127 26.69 -23.50 -20.63
C LEU A 127 25.25 -23.82 -21.01
N LEU A 128 24.42 -22.80 -21.26
CA LEU A 128 23.01 -22.98 -21.62
C LEU A 128 22.85 -23.57 -23.03
N ASP A 129 23.65 -23.12 -24.03
CA ASP A 129 23.62 -23.64 -25.40
C ASP A 129 24.01 -25.12 -25.42
N ARG A 130 25.08 -25.49 -24.71
CA ARG A 130 25.50 -26.88 -24.61
C ARG A 130 24.49 -27.77 -23.88
N ALA A 131 23.79 -27.21 -22.88
CA ALA A 131 22.70 -27.93 -22.21
C ALA A 131 21.52 -28.17 -23.14
N GLU A 132 21.26 -27.30 -24.12
CA GLU A 132 20.19 -27.48 -25.12
C GLU A 132 20.51 -28.59 -26.15
N GLU A 133 21.78 -28.84 -26.43
CA GLU A 133 22.21 -29.92 -27.33
C GLU A 133 21.92 -31.31 -26.73
N ASP A 134 21.97 -31.46 -25.40
CA ASP A 134 21.58 -32.68 -24.70
C ASP A 134 20.14 -32.62 -24.16
N ASN A 135 19.20 -33.19 -24.87
CA ASN A 135 17.77 -33.19 -24.51
C ASN A 135 17.47 -33.74 -23.12
N ARG A 136 18.29 -34.64 -22.56
CA ARG A 136 18.10 -35.19 -21.22
C ARG A 136 18.55 -34.17 -20.18
N LEU A 137 19.74 -33.60 -20.39
CA LEU A 137 20.28 -32.58 -19.52
C LEU A 137 19.36 -31.35 -19.50
N HIS A 138 18.90 -30.92 -20.67
CA HIS A 138 17.97 -29.80 -20.82
C HIS A 138 16.67 -29.99 -20.04
N SER A 139 16.03 -31.15 -20.14
CA SER A 139 14.76 -31.40 -19.45
C SER A 139 14.93 -31.37 -17.91
N HIS A 140 15.96 -32.01 -17.39
CA HIS A 140 16.27 -32.02 -15.97
C HIS A 140 16.72 -30.65 -15.45
N LEU A 141 17.53 -29.92 -16.21
CA LEU A 141 17.93 -28.55 -15.86
C LEU A 141 16.74 -27.59 -15.85
N LYS A 142 15.86 -27.71 -16.82
CA LYS A 142 14.64 -26.89 -16.86
C LYS A 142 13.77 -27.11 -15.64
N GLU A 143 13.61 -28.34 -15.20
CA GLU A 143 12.89 -28.69 -13.98
C GLU A 143 13.57 -28.10 -12.73
N LEU A 144 14.90 -28.22 -12.61
CA LEU A 144 15.68 -27.63 -11.53
C LEU A 144 15.64 -26.11 -11.52
N ILE A 145 15.81 -25.47 -12.68
CA ILE A 145 15.84 -23.99 -12.82
C ILE A 145 14.45 -23.36 -12.58
N THR A 146 13.38 -24.04 -12.98
CA THR A 146 12.01 -23.54 -12.75
C THR A 146 11.49 -23.82 -11.33
N GLY A 147 12.26 -24.54 -10.51
CA GLY A 147 11.90 -24.81 -9.10
C GLY A 147 10.79 -25.85 -8.92
N GLY A 148 10.51 -26.67 -9.97
CA GLY A 148 9.46 -27.68 -9.95
C GLY A 148 9.84 -29.02 -9.27
N SER A 149 11.11 -29.23 -8.93
CA SER A 149 11.58 -30.51 -8.43
C SER A 149 11.53 -30.66 -6.91
N GLU A 150 10.91 -31.73 -6.44
CA GLU A 150 10.98 -32.20 -5.04
C GLU A 150 12.40 -32.64 -4.63
N CYS A 151 13.37 -32.64 -5.52
CA CYS A 151 14.73 -33.16 -5.32
C CYS A 151 15.69 -32.17 -4.67
N THR A 152 15.18 -31.17 -3.96
CA THR A 152 16.00 -30.17 -3.23
C THR A 152 16.73 -30.77 -2.02
N LYS A 153 16.48 -32.04 -1.67
CA LYS A 153 17.08 -32.69 -0.50
C LYS A 153 18.57 -33.05 -0.67
N CYS A 154 19.09 -33.01 -1.89
CA CYS A 154 20.46 -33.43 -2.22
C CYS A 154 21.38 -32.30 -2.68
N LEU A 155 20.94 -31.05 -2.65
CA LEU A 155 21.73 -29.91 -3.14
C LEU A 155 22.60 -29.29 -2.04
N PRO A 156 23.80 -28.74 -2.38
CA PRO A 156 24.62 -27.98 -1.44
C PRO A 156 23.84 -26.83 -0.79
N GLU A 157 24.27 -26.38 0.39
CA GLU A 157 23.60 -25.38 1.23
C GLU A 157 23.22 -24.07 0.49
N VAL A 158 23.96 -23.69 -0.55
CA VAL A 158 23.69 -22.53 -1.40
C VAL A 158 22.43 -22.69 -2.25
N VAL A 159 22.06 -23.92 -2.58
CA VAL A 159 20.86 -24.26 -3.35
C VAL A 159 19.68 -24.63 -2.45
N ALA A 160 19.95 -24.91 -1.17
CA ALA A 160 18.93 -25.20 -0.17
C ALA A 160 17.90 -24.07 0.08
N THR A 161 18.17 -22.87 -0.43
CA THR A 161 17.25 -21.71 -0.37
C THR A 161 16.27 -21.65 -1.54
N ASN A 162 16.19 -22.67 -2.41
CA ASN A 162 15.37 -22.70 -3.63
C ASN A 162 15.56 -21.44 -4.52
N MET A 163 16.79 -20.91 -4.56
CA MET A 163 17.12 -19.75 -5.38
C MET A 163 17.47 -20.20 -6.79
N THR A 164 16.65 -19.88 -7.77
CA THR A 164 16.92 -20.19 -9.18
C THR A 164 17.98 -19.25 -9.76
N PRO A 165 18.71 -19.66 -10.83
CA PRO A 165 19.67 -18.78 -11.50
C PRO A 165 19.06 -17.45 -11.95
N THR A 166 17.82 -17.47 -12.46
CA THR A 166 17.10 -16.27 -12.86
C THR A 166 16.77 -15.35 -11.67
N MET A 167 16.40 -15.93 -10.51
CA MET A 167 16.22 -15.16 -9.29
C MET A 167 17.52 -14.52 -8.83
N ALA A 168 18.62 -15.27 -8.85
CA ALA A 168 19.93 -14.76 -8.44
C ALA A 168 20.41 -13.61 -9.35
N ALA A 169 20.30 -13.77 -10.67
CA ALA A 169 20.63 -12.75 -11.67
C ALA A 169 19.79 -11.47 -11.45
N SER A 170 18.48 -11.63 -11.27
CA SER A 170 17.55 -10.52 -11.08
C SER A 170 17.81 -9.76 -9.78
N ILE A 171 18.04 -10.46 -8.66
CA ILE A 171 18.32 -9.83 -7.35
C ILE A 171 19.64 -9.06 -7.38
N LYS A 172 20.66 -9.59 -8.09
CA LYS A 172 21.94 -8.88 -8.29
C LYS A 172 21.84 -7.71 -9.27
N GLY A 173 20.78 -7.61 -10.05
CA GLY A 173 20.60 -6.56 -11.04
C GLY A 173 21.43 -6.76 -12.32
N ASN A 174 21.86 -7.98 -12.61
CA ASN A 174 22.66 -8.32 -13.78
C ASN A 174 21.76 -8.37 -15.02
N VAL A 175 21.80 -7.34 -15.86
CA VAL A 175 20.89 -7.19 -17.01
C VAL A 175 21.15 -8.25 -18.08
N GLU A 176 22.42 -8.45 -18.48
CA GLU A 176 22.76 -9.37 -19.57
C GLU A 176 22.49 -10.83 -19.22
N THR A 177 22.92 -11.28 -18.04
CA THR A 177 22.67 -12.66 -17.60
C THR A 177 21.18 -12.91 -17.38
N THR A 178 20.41 -11.93 -16.89
CA THR A 178 18.95 -12.05 -16.76
C THR A 178 18.28 -12.14 -18.15
N ARG A 179 18.75 -11.35 -19.13
CA ARG A 179 18.23 -11.38 -20.51
C ARG A 179 18.44 -12.76 -21.16
N ILE A 180 19.66 -13.29 -21.09
CA ILE A 180 20.01 -14.62 -21.66
C ILE A 180 19.10 -15.69 -21.05
N LEU A 181 18.94 -15.71 -19.72
CA LEU A 181 18.07 -16.68 -19.05
C LEU A 181 16.60 -16.57 -19.48
N LEU A 182 16.10 -15.34 -19.66
CA LEU A 182 14.73 -15.11 -20.11
C LEU A 182 14.52 -15.48 -21.59
N GLU A 183 15.49 -15.22 -22.47
CA GLU A 183 15.45 -15.62 -23.88
C GLU A 183 15.44 -17.15 -24.05
N LYS A 184 16.14 -17.87 -23.16
CA LYS A 184 16.10 -19.34 -23.05
C LYS A 184 14.82 -19.88 -22.36
N GLY A 185 13.91 -18.99 -21.94
CA GLY A 185 12.60 -19.36 -21.38
C GLY A 185 12.61 -19.69 -19.88
N TYR A 186 13.67 -19.37 -19.14
CA TYR A 186 13.76 -19.58 -17.69
C TYR A 186 13.13 -18.42 -16.92
N CYS A 187 11.79 -18.38 -16.88
CA CYS A 187 11.05 -17.34 -16.17
C CYS A 187 10.88 -17.68 -14.68
N ILE A 188 10.81 -16.63 -13.84
CA ILE A 188 10.50 -16.79 -12.43
C ILE A 188 9.00 -17.06 -12.27
N GLN A 189 8.65 -18.20 -11.68
CA GLN A 189 7.26 -18.53 -11.39
C GLN A 189 6.77 -17.69 -10.21
N LYS A 190 5.58 -17.11 -10.37
CA LYS A 190 4.95 -16.35 -9.30
C LYS A 190 4.51 -17.29 -8.18
N PRO A 191 4.92 -17.06 -6.92
CA PRO A 191 4.54 -17.90 -5.81
C PRO A 191 3.03 -17.89 -5.58
N HIS A 192 2.47 -19.02 -5.19
CA HIS A 192 1.07 -19.12 -4.81
C HIS A 192 0.80 -18.34 -3.51
N SER A 193 -0.40 -17.76 -3.42
CA SER A 193 -0.86 -17.12 -2.18
C SER A 193 -0.86 -18.14 -1.02
N PRO A 194 -0.54 -17.71 0.20
CA PRO A 194 -0.61 -18.59 1.39
C PRO A 194 -1.98 -19.24 1.60
N LYS A 195 -3.04 -18.59 1.12
CA LYS A 195 -4.43 -19.07 1.19
C LYS A 195 -4.89 -19.84 -0.04
N CYS A 196 -3.98 -20.17 -0.96
CA CYS A 196 -4.32 -20.87 -2.18
C CYS A 196 -4.68 -22.34 -1.85
N GLN A 197 -5.81 -22.81 -2.37
CA GLN A 197 -6.32 -24.17 -2.20
C GLN A 197 -6.20 -25.01 -3.48
N CYS A 198 -5.24 -24.72 -4.36
CA CYS A 198 -5.08 -25.51 -5.57
C CYS A 198 -4.68 -26.95 -5.27
N ARG A 199 -5.28 -27.91 -6.02
CA ARG A 199 -5.10 -29.36 -5.76
C ARG A 199 -3.69 -29.86 -6.06
N GLU A 200 -2.98 -29.28 -6.98
CA GLU A 200 -1.69 -29.79 -7.46
C GLU A 200 -0.52 -29.45 -6.52
N TYR A 201 -0.47 -28.23 -5.98
CA TYR A 201 0.69 -27.74 -5.20
C TYR A 201 0.37 -27.41 -3.74
N CYS A 202 -0.83 -26.92 -3.45
CA CYS A 202 -1.16 -26.40 -2.13
C CYS A 202 -1.96 -27.37 -1.24
N SER A 203 -2.50 -28.47 -1.81
CA SER A 203 -3.31 -29.43 -1.06
C SER A 203 -2.53 -30.14 0.07
N LYS A 204 -1.25 -30.41 -0.14
CA LYS A 204 -0.36 -31.00 0.88
C LYS A 204 0.00 -29.99 1.98
N ARG A 205 0.09 -28.70 1.67
CA ARG A 205 0.40 -27.61 2.62
C ARG A 205 -0.70 -27.35 3.64
N CYS A 206 -1.95 -27.56 3.27
CA CYS A 206 -3.08 -27.34 4.17
C CYS A 206 -3.07 -28.23 5.41
N HIS A 207 -2.34 -29.36 5.38
CA HIS A 207 -2.27 -30.30 6.50
C HIS A 207 -1.09 -30.03 7.46
N ASP A 208 0.07 -29.60 6.95
CA ASP A 208 1.32 -29.55 7.72
C ASP A 208 1.77 -28.13 8.11
N GLY A 209 1.05 -27.11 7.63
CA GLY A 209 1.47 -25.71 7.77
C GLY A 209 2.61 -25.33 6.80
N GLU A 210 2.93 -24.04 6.75
CA GLU A 210 4.02 -23.54 5.91
C GLU A 210 5.39 -23.80 6.54
N THR A 211 6.30 -24.42 5.80
CA THR A 211 7.67 -24.66 6.25
C THR A 211 8.51 -23.38 6.13
N LEU A 212 9.52 -23.21 6.99
CA LEU A 212 10.44 -22.08 6.95
C LEU A 212 11.13 -21.96 5.58
N THR A 213 11.49 -23.09 4.97
CA THR A 213 12.10 -23.13 3.62
C THR A 213 11.19 -22.60 2.54
N GLU A 214 9.89 -22.86 2.61
CA GLU A 214 8.90 -22.34 1.68
C GLU A 214 8.70 -20.83 1.86
N SER A 215 8.68 -20.34 3.10
CA SER A 215 8.61 -18.91 3.40
C SER A 215 9.82 -18.16 2.83
N ILE A 216 11.04 -18.69 3.01
CA ILE A 216 12.26 -18.13 2.46
C ILE A 216 12.25 -18.16 0.91
N SER A 217 11.85 -19.29 0.32
CA SER A 217 11.76 -19.44 -1.14
C SER A 217 10.79 -18.42 -1.73
N ARG A 218 9.60 -18.26 -1.12
CA ARG A 218 8.63 -17.26 -1.54
C ARG A 218 9.18 -15.84 -1.43
N MET A 219 9.87 -15.51 -0.35
CA MET A 219 10.50 -14.22 -0.16
C MET A 219 11.54 -13.94 -1.24
N ASN A 220 12.40 -14.91 -1.54
CA ASN A 220 13.42 -14.78 -2.59
C ASN A 220 12.77 -14.60 -3.97
N ALA A 221 11.68 -15.31 -4.26
CA ALA A 221 10.94 -15.14 -5.51
C ALA A 221 10.35 -13.73 -5.63
N TYR A 222 9.70 -13.20 -4.58
CA TYR A 222 9.19 -11.83 -4.60
C TYR A 222 10.29 -10.78 -4.65
N ARG A 223 11.44 -11.00 -4.00
CA ARG A 223 12.61 -10.12 -4.09
C ARG A 223 13.14 -10.06 -5.53
N ALA A 224 13.17 -11.20 -6.22
CA ALA A 224 13.57 -11.26 -7.62
C ALA A 224 12.55 -10.62 -8.56
N LEU A 225 11.24 -10.87 -8.35
CA LEU A 225 10.16 -10.26 -9.12
C LEU A 225 10.11 -8.73 -8.94
N ALA A 226 10.45 -8.22 -7.76
CA ALA A 226 10.50 -6.80 -7.44
C ALA A 226 11.77 -6.10 -7.97
N SER A 227 12.71 -6.86 -8.53
CA SER A 227 13.93 -6.29 -9.13
C SER A 227 13.60 -5.41 -10.35
N PRO A 228 14.16 -4.20 -10.44
CA PRO A 228 14.03 -3.34 -11.61
C PRO A 228 14.38 -4.03 -12.91
N THR A 229 15.47 -4.81 -12.91
CA THR A 229 15.95 -5.57 -14.07
C THR A 229 14.90 -6.54 -14.60
N TYR A 230 14.28 -7.31 -13.70
CA TYR A 230 13.25 -8.27 -14.10
C TYR A 230 11.98 -7.58 -14.60
N LEU A 231 11.53 -6.52 -13.91
CA LEU A 231 10.35 -5.75 -14.30
C LEU A 231 10.49 -5.12 -15.69
N ILE A 232 11.67 -4.60 -16.04
CA ILE A 232 11.93 -3.99 -17.35
C ILE A 232 11.95 -5.05 -18.45
N LEU A 233 12.60 -6.19 -18.21
CA LEU A 233 12.79 -7.21 -19.25
C LEU A 233 11.54 -8.06 -19.53
N THR A 234 10.66 -8.23 -18.53
CA THR A 234 9.50 -9.12 -18.65
C THR A 234 8.18 -8.43 -18.95
N SER A 235 8.05 -7.13 -18.64
CA SER A 235 6.77 -6.42 -18.77
C SER A 235 6.79 -5.41 -19.91
N GLU A 236 5.71 -5.38 -20.70
CA GLU A 236 5.48 -4.32 -21.70
C GLU A 236 5.26 -2.94 -21.04
N ASP A 237 4.75 -2.95 -19.80
CA ASP A 237 4.46 -1.76 -19.00
C ASP A 237 5.05 -1.92 -17.61
N PRO A 238 6.33 -1.56 -17.42
CA PRO A 238 7.03 -1.74 -16.14
C PRO A 238 6.41 -0.96 -14.99
N ILE A 239 5.80 0.21 -15.26
CA ILE A 239 5.16 1.04 -14.24
C ILE A 239 3.91 0.34 -13.70
N LEU A 240 3.08 -0.21 -14.60
CA LEU A 240 1.89 -0.94 -14.20
C LEU A 240 2.24 -2.20 -13.42
N ALA A 241 3.21 -2.97 -13.93
CA ALA A 241 3.69 -4.18 -13.27
C ALA A 241 4.23 -3.88 -11.85
N ALA A 242 4.99 -2.79 -11.69
CA ALA A 242 5.48 -2.35 -10.39
C ALA A 242 4.33 -1.96 -9.44
N PHE A 243 3.29 -1.30 -9.94
CA PHE A 243 2.12 -0.94 -9.13
C PHE A 243 1.34 -2.18 -8.69
N GLU A 244 1.09 -3.12 -9.59
CA GLU A 244 0.40 -4.38 -9.28
C GLU A 244 1.16 -5.19 -8.25
N LEU A 245 2.47 -5.33 -8.43
CA LEU A 245 3.33 -6.04 -7.50
C LEU A 245 3.39 -5.35 -6.13
N SER A 246 3.51 -4.01 -6.09
CA SER A 246 3.47 -3.23 -4.86
C SER A 246 2.19 -3.48 -4.06
N GLN A 247 1.02 -3.50 -4.72
CA GLN A 247 -0.26 -3.79 -4.07
C GLN A 247 -0.36 -5.21 -3.54
N GLU A 248 0.18 -6.17 -4.28
CA GLU A 248 0.23 -7.56 -3.85
C GLU A 248 1.12 -7.73 -2.62
N LEU A 249 2.31 -7.11 -2.62
CA LEU A 249 3.22 -7.12 -1.49
C LEU A 249 2.62 -6.49 -0.22
N ILE A 250 1.86 -5.38 -0.37
CA ILE A 250 1.10 -4.79 0.75
C ILE A 250 0.04 -5.76 1.28
N LYS A 251 -0.58 -6.54 0.42
CA LYS A 251 -1.58 -7.55 0.80
C LYS A 251 -0.93 -8.68 1.58
N LEU A 252 0.20 -9.19 1.06
CA LEU A 252 1.00 -10.23 1.72
C LEU A 252 1.56 -9.77 3.06
N SER A 253 2.00 -8.51 3.19
CA SER A 253 2.49 -7.97 4.45
C SER A 253 1.43 -7.96 5.57
N LYS A 254 0.14 -7.92 5.20
CA LYS A 254 -0.97 -8.02 6.15
C LYS A 254 -1.36 -9.46 6.46
N GLU A 255 -1.17 -10.37 5.50
CA GLU A 255 -1.50 -11.79 5.64
C GLU A 255 -0.40 -12.58 6.38
N LEU A 256 0.85 -12.13 6.27
CA LEU A 256 2.04 -12.77 6.84
C LEU A 256 2.79 -11.78 7.75
N PRO A 257 2.38 -11.69 9.03
CA PRO A 257 2.98 -10.74 9.98
C PRO A 257 4.45 -11.02 10.29
N GLU A 258 4.92 -12.27 10.10
CA GLU A 258 6.30 -12.68 10.35
C GLU A 258 7.31 -11.94 9.49
N ASN A 259 7.01 -11.77 8.20
CA ASN A 259 7.86 -11.09 7.21
C ASN A 259 7.29 -9.72 6.79
N GLN A 260 6.47 -9.09 7.64
CA GLN A 260 5.75 -7.86 7.30
C GLN A 260 6.69 -6.75 6.83
N LYS A 261 7.79 -6.53 7.54
CA LYS A 261 8.75 -5.46 7.22
C LYS A 261 9.39 -5.65 5.85
N GLU A 262 9.82 -6.88 5.54
CA GLU A 262 10.47 -7.19 4.27
C GLU A 262 9.52 -7.01 3.08
N TYR A 263 8.27 -7.44 3.20
CA TYR A 263 7.27 -7.19 2.15
C TYR A 263 6.95 -5.70 1.97
N GLN A 264 6.95 -4.92 3.05
CA GLN A 264 6.78 -3.46 2.97
C GLN A 264 7.96 -2.76 2.31
N GLU A 265 9.19 -3.20 2.59
CA GLU A 265 10.40 -2.70 1.95
C GLU A 265 10.40 -2.99 0.44
N LEU A 266 10.06 -4.21 0.04
CA LEU A 266 9.91 -4.58 -1.37
C LEU A 266 8.82 -3.78 -2.07
N SER A 267 7.69 -3.53 -1.41
CA SER A 267 6.62 -2.69 -1.94
C SER A 267 7.08 -1.24 -2.15
N SER A 268 7.84 -0.69 -1.21
CA SER A 268 8.44 0.64 -1.33
C SER A 268 9.47 0.68 -2.47
N GLN A 269 10.27 -0.37 -2.64
CA GLN A 269 11.22 -0.50 -3.76
C GLN A 269 10.50 -0.46 -5.11
N CYS A 270 9.39 -1.19 -5.27
CA CYS A 270 8.57 -1.15 -6.49
C CYS A 270 7.99 0.25 -6.74
N SER A 271 7.48 0.92 -5.69
CA SER A 271 6.96 2.30 -5.77
C SER A 271 8.06 3.28 -6.22
N LYS A 272 9.25 3.16 -5.64
CA LYS A 272 10.40 3.98 -5.97
C LYS A 272 10.86 3.75 -7.40
N PHE A 273 10.97 2.49 -7.84
CA PHE A 273 11.31 2.14 -9.22
C PHE A 273 10.34 2.79 -10.22
N ALA A 274 9.04 2.73 -9.97
CA ALA A 274 8.04 3.38 -10.83
C ALA A 274 8.21 4.91 -10.89
N ALA A 275 8.62 5.53 -9.77
CA ALA A 275 8.93 6.96 -9.71
C ALA A 275 10.25 7.28 -10.45
N ASP A 276 11.27 6.43 -10.33
CA ASP A 276 12.57 6.62 -10.98
C ASP A 276 12.45 6.61 -12.52
N ILE A 277 11.52 5.82 -13.09
CA ILE A 277 11.23 5.86 -14.53
C ILE A 277 10.81 7.26 -15.00
N LEU A 278 10.14 8.06 -14.15
CA LEU A 278 9.78 9.44 -14.50
C LEU A 278 11.01 10.36 -14.58
N ASN A 279 12.13 10.03 -13.95
CA ASN A 279 13.38 10.77 -14.08
C ASN A 279 14.00 10.65 -15.46
N GLU A 280 13.77 9.52 -16.14
CA GLU A 280 14.27 9.26 -17.50
C GLU A 280 13.48 10.00 -18.58
N CYS A 281 12.32 10.57 -18.24
CA CYS A 281 11.52 11.36 -19.18
C CYS A 281 12.19 12.72 -19.46
N ARG A 282 12.43 13.00 -20.73
CA ARG A 282 13.15 14.21 -21.19
C ARG A 282 12.26 15.46 -21.17
N ASN A 283 10.98 15.30 -21.43
CA ASN A 283 10.04 16.41 -21.63
C ASN A 283 8.73 16.21 -20.85
N THR A 284 8.11 17.32 -20.47
CA THR A 284 6.78 17.34 -19.83
C THR A 284 5.72 16.61 -20.67
N LYS A 285 5.85 16.61 -22.00
CA LYS A 285 4.93 15.89 -22.90
C LYS A 285 5.07 14.38 -22.78
N GLU A 286 6.29 13.85 -22.61
CA GLU A 286 6.52 12.44 -22.36
C GLU A 286 5.90 12.00 -21.04
N VAL A 287 6.11 12.78 -19.97
CA VAL A 287 5.46 12.54 -18.67
C VAL A 287 3.93 12.55 -18.81
N GLN A 288 3.36 13.50 -19.56
CA GLN A 288 1.92 13.51 -19.83
C GLN A 288 1.45 12.23 -20.54
N THR A 289 2.21 11.75 -21.54
CA THR A 289 1.89 10.50 -22.26
C THR A 289 1.89 9.31 -21.31
N VAL A 290 2.88 9.21 -20.43
CA VAL A 290 2.94 8.16 -19.39
C VAL A 290 1.74 8.24 -18.46
N LEU A 291 1.35 9.45 -18.01
CA LEU A 291 0.23 9.64 -17.08
C LEU A 291 -1.15 9.37 -17.71
N VAL A 292 -1.28 9.54 -19.03
CA VAL A 292 -2.54 9.32 -19.79
C VAL A 292 -2.72 7.85 -20.17
N GLN A 293 -1.67 7.05 -20.15
CA GLN A 293 -1.71 5.66 -20.60
C GLN A 293 -2.82 4.86 -19.89
N LYS A 294 -3.65 4.16 -20.68
CA LYS A 294 -4.88 3.49 -20.20
C LYS A 294 -4.70 2.01 -19.91
N ARG A 295 -3.53 1.41 -20.17
CA ARG A 295 -3.29 -0.02 -19.97
C ARG A 295 -3.54 -0.41 -18.51
N GLY A 296 -4.19 -1.53 -18.30
CA GLY A 296 -4.43 -2.12 -16.97
C GLY A 296 -5.60 -1.55 -16.18
N LEU A 297 -6.33 -0.52 -16.67
CA LEU A 297 -7.53 -0.06 -16.00
C LEU A 297 -8.74 -0.98 -16.31
N LYS A 298 -9.29 -1.55 -15.25
CA LYS A 298 -10.58 -2.28 -15.29
C LYS A 298 -11.78 -1.34 -15.27
N ASP A 299 -11.56 -0.04 -15.05
CA ASP A 299 -12.63 0.95 -14.88
C ASP A 299 -13.07 1.49 -16.25
N PRO A 300 -14.36 1.36 -16.63
CA PRO A 300 -14.87 1.80 -17.94
C PRO A 300 -14.94 3.33 -18.09
N ARG A 301 -14.72 4.11 -17.01
CA ARG A 301 -14.81 5.57 -17.05
C ARG A 301 -13.57 6.19 -17.70
N PRO A 302 -13.72 7.09 -18.70
CA PRO A 302 -12.60 7.75 -19.34
C PRO A 302 -12.00 8.83 -18.42
N HIS A 303 -11.02 8.47 -17.62
CA HIS A 303 -10.22 9.45 -16.88
C HIS A 303 -9.17 10.06 -17.82
N ARG A 304 -9.03 11.40 -17.82
CA ARG A 304 -8.03 12.10 -18.65
C ARG A 304 -6.59 11.66 -18.32
N PHE A 305 -6.31 11.28 -17.06
CA PHE A 305 -5.03 10.80 -16.55
C PHE A 305 -5.22 9.47 -15.83
N SER A 306 -5.42 8.43 -16.62
CA SER A 306 -5.79 7.11 -16.11
C SER A 306 -4.74 6.50 -15.19
N ARG A 307 -3.46 6.62 -15.53
CA ARG A 307 -2.36 6.11 -14.71
C ARG A 307 -2.20 6.86 -13.40
N LEU A 308 -2.33 8.19 -13.44
CA LEU A 308 -2.29 8.99 -12.22
C LEU A 308 -3.44 8.65 -11.27
N HIS A 309 -4.65 8.46 -11.82
CA HIS A 309 -5.79 8.03 -11.03
C HIS A 309 -5.53 6.66 -10.36
N LEU A 310 -4.95 5.72 -11.10
CA LEU A 310 -4.56 4.41 -10.58
C LEU A 310 -3.50 4.55 -9.47
N ALA A 311 -2.48 5.40 -9.68
CA ALA A 311 -1.44 5.66 -8.68
C ALA A 311 -2.02 6.25 -7.38
N VAL A 312 -3.01 7.14 -7.47
CA VAL A 312 -3.71 7.67 -6.29
C VAL A 312 -4.57 6.61 -5.62
N GLN A 313 -5.31 5.81 -6.40
CA GLN A 313 -6.16 4.73 -5.88
C GLN A 313 -5.35 3.65 -5.15
N TRP A 314 -4.14 3.36 -5.62
CA TRP A 314 -3.23 2.37 -5.05
C TRP A 314 -2.18 2.97 -4.10
N GLU A 315 -2.38 4.23 -3.68
CA GLU A 315 -1.54 4.93 -2.71
C GLU A 315 -0.03 4.97 -3.06
N GLN A 316 0.28 5.05 -4.38
CA GLN A 316 1.67 5.14 -4.86
C GLN A 316 2.23 6.54 -4.62
N LYS A 317 2.59 6.85 -3.36
CA LYS A 317 2.94 8.20 -2.91
C LYS A 317 4.17 8.75 -3.62
N GLU A 318 5.21 7.95 -3.76
CA GLU A 318 6.48 8.36 -4.38
C GLU A 318 6.28 8.78 -5.85
N PHE A 319 5.49 8.02 -6.60
CA PHE A 319 5.16 8.34 -7.99
C PHE A 319 4.37 9.65 -8.11
N VAL A 320 3.35 9.83 -7.26
CA VAL A 320 2.50 11.04 -7.28
C VAL A 320 3.27 12.28 -6.82
N THR A 321 4.15 12.15 -5.82
CA THR A 321 4.95 13.28 -5.30
C THR A 321 6.15 13.63 -6.17
N HIS A 322 6.47 12.83 -7.18
CA HIS A 322 7.60 13.06 -8.06
C HIS A 322 7.54 14.45 -8.72
N PRO A 323 8.66 15.21 -8.79
CA PRO A 323 8.67 16.59 -9.31
C PRO A 323 8.08 16.72 -10.71
N SER A 324 8.40 15.80 -11.62
CA SER A 324 7.89 15.79 -13.00
C SER A 324 6.37 15.59 -13.05
N CYS A 325 5.84 14.69 -12.22
CA CYS A 325 4.40 14.47 -12.07
C CYS A 325 3.72 15.73 -11.50
N GLN A 326 4.29 16.34 -10.47
CA GLN A 326 3.79 17.56 -9.85
C GLN A 326 3.84 18.77 -10.82
N GLN A 327 4.84 18.85 -11.69
CA GLN A 327 4.92 19.86 -12.72
C GLN A 327 3.76 19.76 -13.72
N VAL A 328 3.46 18.55 -14.18
CA VAL A 328 2.29 18.31 -15.05
C VAL A 328 1.00 18.67 -14.33
N LEU A 329 0.82 18.22 -13.07
CA LEU A 329 -0.36 18.55 -12.27
C LEU A 329 -0.54 20.06 -12.09
N ARG A 330 0.54 20.79 -11.80
CA ARG A 330 0.50 22.26 -11.68
C ARG A 330 0.13 22.93 -13.00
N SER A 331 0.64 22.44 -14.12
CA SER A 331 0.29 22.99 -15.44
C SER A 331 -1.20 22.80 -15.77
N LEU A 332 -1.76 21.65 -15.40
CA LEU A 332 -3.17 21.31 -15.57
C LEU A 332 -4.08 22.09 -14.63
N TRP A 333 -3.65 22.31 -13.38
CA TRP A 333 -4.41 23.09 -12.40
C TRP A 333 -4.75 24.49 -12.91
N VAL A 334 -3.84 25.07 -13.71
CA VAL A 334 -3.91 26.47 -14.19
C VAL A 334 -4.07 26.55 -15.71
N GLU A 335 -4.48 25.50 -16.40
CA GLU A 335 -4.46 25.28 -17.86
C GLU A 335 -4.74 26.54 -18.72
N THR A 336 -5.70 27.39 -18.35
CA THR A 336 -6.05 28.63 -19.07
C THR A 336 -5.38 29.90 -18.55
N VAL A 337 -4.83 29.86 -17.33
CA VAL A 337 -4.20 31.02 -16.68
C VAL A 337 -2.70 30.74 -16.52
N GLY A 338 -2.00 30.46 -17.63
CA GLY A 338 -0.61 29.98 -17.65
C GLY A 338 0.38 30.82 -16.84
N SER A 339 0.10 32.08 -16.62
CA SER A 339 0.93 33.00 -15.82
C SER A 339 0.52 33.12 -14.34
N TRP A 340 -0.41 32.29 -13.85
CA TRP A 340 -0.92 32.36 -12.48
C TRP A 340 0.18 32.43 -11.39
N TYR A 341 1.21 31.62 -11.53
CA TYR A 341 2.31 31.58 -10.54
C TYR A 341 3.23 32.80 -10.60
N SER A 342 3.31 33.52 -11.74
CA SER A 342 4.10 34.74 -11.90
C SER A 342 3.34 35.99 -11.45
N TRP A 343 2.01 35.92 -11.29
CA TRP A 343 1.22 37.07 -10.88
C TRP A 343 1.50 37.48 -9.45
N PRO A 344 1.61 38.80 -9.14
CA PRO A 344 1.67 39.28 -7.77
C PRO A 344 0.35 38.99 -7.04
N PHE A 345 0.42 38.90 -5.71
CA PHE A 345 -0.72 38.54 -4.85
C PHE A 345 -1.98 39.38 -5.15
N ARG A 346 -1.82 40.67 -5.41
CA ARG A 346 -2.93 41.61 -5.71
C ARG A 346 -3.75 41.18 -6.93
N TRP A 347 -3.10 40.75 -8.00
CA TRP A 347 -3.78 40.28 -9.20
C TRP A 347 -4.45 38.92 -9.01
N ARG A 348 -3.84 38.05 -8.25
CA ARG A 348 -4.47 36.77 -7.87
C ARG A 348 -5.72 37.00 -7.02
N ALA A 349 -5.65 37.88 -6.01
CA ALA A 349 -6.80 38.26 -5.20
C ALA A 349 -7.92 38.87 -6.02
N PHE A 350 -7.57 39.78 -6.96
CA PHE A 350 -8.55 40.38 -7.88
C PHE A 350 -9.24 39.32 -8.77
N TYR A 351 -8.48 38.38 -9.29
CA TYR A 351 -9.02 37.25 -10.08
C TYR A 351 -10.00 36.41 -9.27
N VAL A 352 -9.63 36.03 -8.06
CA VAL A 352 -10.51 35.26 -7.16
C VAL A 352 -11.77 36.07 -6.83
N MET A 353 -11.65 37.36 -6.51
CA MET A 353 -12.79 38.23 -6.20
C MET A 353 -13.73 38.38 -7.39
N LYS A 354 -13.19 38.57 -8.62
CA LYS A 354 -13.98 38.61 -9.83
C LYS A 354 -14.82 37.36 -10.01
N HIS A 355 -14.21 36.18 -9.87
CA HIS A 355 -14.92 34.91 -10.00
C HIS A 355 -15.90 34.67 -8.84
N ALA A 356 -15.60 35.16 -7.64
CA ALA A 356 -16.49 35.07 -6.49
C ALA A 356 -17.80 35.87 -6.73
N VAL A 357 -17.68 37.08 -7.24
CA VAL A 357 -18.85 37.90 -7.60
C VAL A 357 -19.64 37.31 -8.78
N LEU A 358 -18.94 36.63 -9.69
CA LEU A 358 -19.56 36.00 -10.85
C LEU A 358 -20.26 34.68 -10.52
N THR A 359 -20.03 34.09 -9.34
CA THR A 359 -20.56 32.79 -8.92
C THR A 359 -22.08 32.66 -9.11
N PRO A 360 -22.93 33.56 -8.60
CA PRO A 360 -24.38 33.42 -8.77
C PRO A 360 -24.82 33.44 -10.25
N VAL A 361 -24.20 34.29 -11.07
CA VAL A 361 -24.53 34.38 -12.49
C VAL A 361 -24.13 33.11 -13.23
N VAL A 362 -22.96 32.59 -12.96
CA VAL A 362 -22.46 31.32 -13.55
C VAL A 362 -23.30 30.14 -13.10
N SER A 363 -23.73 30.11 -11.84
CA SER A 363 -24.60 29.03 -11.31
C SER A 363 -25.97 29.02 -12.00
N ILE A 364 -26.59 30.18 -12.16
CA ILE A 364 -27.85 30.33 -12.89
C ILE A 364 -27.67 29.96 -14.38
N ALA A 365 -26.62 30.43 -15.02
CA ALA A 365 -26.32 30.11 -16.42
C ALA A 365 -26.09 28.60 -16.62
N PHE A 366 -25.46 27.93 -15.66
CA PHE A 366 -25.26 26.47 -15.69
C PHE A 366 -26.57 25.69 -15.67
N ILE A 367 -27.57 26.14 -14.90
CA ILE A 367 -28.88 25.49 -14.81
C ILE A 367 -29.64 25.61 -16.15
N PHE A 368 -29.64 26.80 -16.75
CA PHE A 368 -30.46 27.06 -17.93
C PHE A 368 -29.78 26.70 -19.24
N ILE A 369 -28.46 26.89 -19.35
CA ILE A 369 -27.73 26.75 -20.61
C ILE A 369 -26.39 26.03 -20.38
N PRO A 370 -26.42 24.71 -20.11
CA PRO A 370 -25.21 23.94 -19.72
C PRO A 370 -24.14 23.83 -20.81
N ARG A 371 -24.45 24.25 -22.06
CA ARG A 371 -23.50 24.19 -23.20
C ARG A 371 -22.94 25.55 -23.60
N ALA A 372 -23.26 26.64 -22.92
CA ALA A 372 -22.79 27.96 -23.26
C ALA A 372 -21.27 28.12 -23.08
N GLU A 373 -20.65 28.96 -23.90
CA GLU A 373 -19.21 29.33 -23.80
C GLU A 373 -18.89 30.00 -22.45
N ILE A 374 -19.87 30.60 -21.79
CA ILE A 374 -19.78 31.19 -20.45
C ILE A 374 -19.35 30.15 -19.40
N ILE A 375 -19.62 28.84 -19.64
CA ILE A 375 -19.27 27.72 -18.79
C ILE A 375 -17.85 27.22 -19.05
N GLY A 376 -17.19 27.68 -20.14
CA GLY A 376 -15.80 27.33 -20.43
C GLY A 376 -14.84 27.48 -19.25
N PRO A 377 -14.91 28.57 -18.47
CA PRO A 377 -14.10 28.76 -17.26
C PRO A 377 -14.28 27.68 -16.20
N LEU A 378 -15.45 27.04 -16.09
CA LEU A 378 -15.72 25.94 -15.13
C LEU A 378 -14.96 24.64 -15.46
N ARG A 379 -14.46 24.48 -16.69
CA ARG A 379 -13.66 23.31 -17.08
C ARG A 379 -12.27 23.32 -16.46
N VAL A 380 -11.79 24.51 -16.05
CA VAL A 380 -10.48 24.68 -15.41
C VAL A 380 -10.58 24.29 -13.94
N PRO A 381 -9.73 23.38 -13.45
CA PRO A 381 -9.79 22.92 -12.06
C PRO A 381 -9.70 24.05 -11.02
N LEU A 382 -8.82 25.04 -11.26
CA LEU A 382 -8.67 26.22 -10.41
C LEU A 382 -9.98 26.99 -10.25
N ASN A 383 -10.65 27.29 -11.37
CA ASN A 383 -11.89 28.06 -11.34
C ASN A 383 -13.02 27.27 -10.67
N ARG A 384 -13.12 25.98 -10.99
CA ARG A 384 -14.09 25.10 -10.33
C ARG A 384 -13.91 25.12 -8.80
N PHE A 385 -12.66 25.08 -8.35
CA PHE A 385 -12.34 25.19 -6.93
C PHE A 385 -12.76 26.56 -6.35
N ILE A 386 -12.47 27.68 -7.06
CA ILE A 386 -12.87 29.03 -6.61
C ILE A 386 -14.39 29.12 -6.46
N TYR A 387 -15.16 28.65 -7.45
CA TYR A 387 -16.62 28.67 -7.37
C TYR A 387 -17.15 27.83 -6.22
N PHE A 388 -16.62 26.63 -6.03
CA PHE A 388 -16.99 25.76 -4.92
C PHE A 388 -16.67 26.40 -3.56
N ALA A 389 -15.46 26.93 -3.41
CA ALA A 389 -15.02 27.61 -2.19
C ALA A 389 -15.88 28.84 -1.88
N THR A 390 -16.18 29.66 -2.88
CA THR A 390 -17.03 30.84 -2.73
C THR A 390 -18.46 30.46 -2.31
N SER A 391 -19.05 29.47 -2.97
CA SER A 391 -20.38 28.95 -2.62
C SER A 391 -20.42 28.47 -1.17
N TYR A 392 -19.40 27.73 -0.74
CA TYR A 392 -19.32 27.24 0.64
C TYR A 392 -19.11 28.35 1.67
N ILE A 393 -18.25 29.33 1.39
CA ILE A 393 -18.08 30.51 2.26
C ILE A 393 -19.40 31.30 2.36
N PHE A 394 -20.14 31.42 1.26
CA PHE A 394 -21.46 32.06 1.27
C PHE A 394 -22.45 31.28 2.15
N PHE A 395 -22.48 29.97 2.06
CA PHE A 395 -23.26 29.11 2.94
C PHE A 395 -22.90 29.34 4.42
N LEU A 396 -21.60 29.37 4.78
CA LEU A 396 -21.17 29.64 6.16
C LEU A 396 -21.56 31.06 6.62
N SER A 397 -21.52 32.05 5.71
CA SER A 397 -21.94 33.42 6.06
C SER A 397 -23.44 33.49 6.32
N LEU A 398 -24.27 32.81 5.54
CA LEU A 398 -25.72 32.69 5.78
C LEU A 398 -25.97 32.00 7.13
N LEU A 399 -25.26 30.92 7.39
CA LEU A 399 -25.36 30.18 8.64
C LEU A 399 -24.97 31.03 9.85
N MET A 400 -23.93 31.87 9.71
CA MET A 400 -23.54 32.82 10.76
C MET A 400 -24.62 33.90 10.99
N VAL A 401 -25.24 34.41 9.91
CA VAL A 401 -26.33 35.38 10.01
C VAL A 401 -27.55 34.76 10.70
N THR A 402 -27.90 33.51 10.38
CA THR A 402 -29.01 32.81 11.07
C THR A 402 -28.74 32.57 12.56
N LEU A 403 -27.48 32.25 12.94
CA LEU A 403 -27.09 32.07 14.34
C LEU A 403 -27.06 33.36 15.13
N LEU A 404 -26.79 34.52 14.47
CA LEU A 404 -26.73 35.85 15.13
C LEU A 404 -28.11 36.52 15.18
N ASN A 405 -29.07 36.07 14.35
CA ASN A 405 -30.43 36.61 14.42
C ASN A 405 -31.12 36.12 15.71
N ASP A 406 -31.43 37.05 16.61
CA ASP A 406 -32.26 36.81 17.78
C ASP A 406 -33.67 36.40 17.32
N ARG A 407 -33.89 35.09 17.18
CA ARG A 407 -35.21 34.54 16.94
C ARG A 407 -36.04 34.70 18.23
N ARG A 408 -36.94 35.69 18.26
CA ARG A 408 -38.06 35.62 19.17
C ARG A 408 -38.95 34.48 18.70
N TYR A 409 -38.93 33.39 19.45
CA TYR A 409 -39.69 32.18 19.13
C TYR A 409 -41.18 32.40 19.33
N ASP A 410 -41.78 33.14 18.43
CA ASP A 410 -43.22 33.00 18.15
C ASP A 410 -43.38 31.75 17.30
N VAL A 411 -43.99 30.74 17.86
CA VAL A 411 -44.26 29.43 17.23
C VAL A 411 -44.96 29.57 15.88
N HIS A 412 -45.59 30.72 15.61
CA HIS A 412 -46.26 31.04 14.37
C HIS A 412 -45.44 31.85 13.36
N SER A 413 -44.22 32.22 13.65
CA SER A 413 -43.42 33.00 12.70
C SER A 413 -42.94 32.10 11.56
N PRO A 414 -43.20 32.47 10.26
CA PRO A 414 -42.72 31.73 9.13
C PRO A 414 -41.19 31.72 9.14
N ALA A 415 -40.59 30.66 8.55
CA ALA A 415 -39.14 30.56 8.40
C ALA A 415 -38.57 31.84 7.79
N THR A 416 -37.52 32.38 8.39
CA THR A 416 -36.86 33.57 7.86
C THR A 416 -36.24 33.26 6.49
N TRP A 417 -36.12 34.27 5.65
CA TRP A 417 -35.52 34.09 4.32
C TRP A 417 -34.08 33.51 4.40
N THR A 418 -33.34 33.78 5.47
CA THR A 418 -32.00 33.22 5.70
C THR A 418 -32.05 31.72 5.98
N GLU A 419 -33.03 31.25 6.74
CA GLU A 419 -33.24 29.82 7.00
C GLU A 419 -33.66 29.08 5.74
N MET A 420 -34.57 29.65 4.95
CA MET A 420 -34.95 29.07 3.65
C MET A 420 -33.75 29.00 2.70
N ALA A 421 -32.88 30.02 2.70
CA ALA A 421 -31.66 29.99 1.91
C ALA A 421 -30.67 28.91 2.39
N VAL A 422 -30.50 28.75 3.71
CA VAL A 422 -29.68 27.65 4.28
C VAL A 422 -30.25 26.30 3.87
N GLY A 423 -31.57 26.11 3.99
CA GLY A 423 -32.24 24.88 3.58
C GLY A 423 -32.03 24.54 2.09
N CYS A 424 -32.10 25.54 1.19
CA CYS A 424 -31.77 25.34 -0.23
C CYS A 424 -30.34 24.87 -0.46
N PHE A 425 -29.36 25.44 0.28
CA PHE A 425 -27.97 24.97 0.23
C PHE A 425 -27.78 23.57 0.75
N VAL A 426 -28.43 23.24 1.87
CA VAL A 426 -28.42 21.89 2.48
C VAL A 426 -28.98 20.86 1.50
N LEU A 427 -30.10 21.14 0.84
CA LEU A 427 -30.68 20.27 -0.19
C LEU A 427 -29.74 20.09 -1.39
N GLY A 428 -29.11 21.17 -1.87
CA GLY A 428 -28.15 21.11 -2.97
C GLY A 428 -26.93 20.25 -2.64
N HIS A 429 -26.33 20.46 -1.47
CA HIS A 429 -25.19 19.64 -1.02
C HIS A 429 -25.57 18.19 -0.73
N SER A 430 -26.76 17.94 -0.18
CA SER A 430 -27.27 16.59 0.03
C SER A 430 -27.48 15.84 -1.28
N TRP A 431 -27.94 16.53 -2.33
CA TRP A 431 -28.03 15.98 -3.68
C TRP A 431 -26.67 15.62 -4.26
N ASP A 432 -25.65 16.49 -4.08
CA ASP A 432 -24.29 16.23 -4.52
C ASP A 432 -23.68 15.00 -3.79
N ILE A 433 -23.93 14.87 -2.49
CA ILE A 433 -23.51 13.72 -1.69
C ILE A 433 -24.18 12.44 -2.21
N LEU A 434 -25.49 12.48 -2.47
CA LEU A 434 -26.24 11.33 -2.98
C LEU A 434 -25.73 10.88 -4.36
N THR A 435 -25.49 11.82 -5.28
CA THR A 435 -24.95 11.51 -6.61
C THR A 435 -23.53 10.94 -6.53
N ASN A 436 -22.70 11.45 -5.62
CA ASN A 436 -21.36 10.91 -5.37
C ASN A 436 -21.42 9.51 -4.76
N LEU A 437 -22.32 9.27 -3.80
CA LEU A 437 -22.52 7.96 -3.18
C LEU A 437 -22.90 6.89 -4.22
N ILE A 438 -23.82 7.24 -5.12
CA ILE A 438 -24.26 6.35 -6.21
C ILE A 438 -23.13 6.12 -7.22
N SER A 439 -22.38 7.16 -7.58
CA SER A 439 -21.35 7.09 -8.63
C SER A 439 -20.09 6.33 -8.19
N VAL A 440 -19.66 6.49 -6.94
CA VAL A 440 -18.44 5.87 -6.39
C VAL A 440 -18.72 4.47 -5.84
N GLY A 441 -19.96 4.21 -5.46
CA GLY A 441 -20.39 2.98 -4.80
C GLY A 441 -20.22 3.02 -3.29
N PHE A 442 -21.12 2.35 -2.59
CA PHE A 442 -21.28 2.42 -1.14
C PHE A 442 -19.98 2.07 -0.38
N SER A 443 -19.32 0.95 -0.75
CA SER A 443 -18.11 0.48 -0.07
C SER A 443 -16.93 1.45 -0.20
N ASN A 444 -16.73 2.04 -1.38
CA ASN A 444 -15.62 2.97 -1.63
C ASN A 444 -15.88 4.35 -1.02
N TYR A 445 -17.14 4.77 -0.95
CA TYR A 445 -17.51 6.05 -0.33
C TYR A 445 -17.18 6.08 1.17
N PHE A 446 -17.55 5.03 1.90
CA PHE A 446 -17.28 4.91 3.35
C PHE A 446 -15.80 4.74 3.69
N ARG A 447 -14.95 4.43 2.71
CA ARG A 447 -13.50 4.40 2.91
C ARG A 447 -12.88 5.81 3.05
N SER A 448 -13.57 6.84 2.55
CA SER A 448 -13.12 8.23 2.64
C SER A 448 -13.64 8.88 3.92
N TYR A 449 -12.76 9.18 4.85
CA TYR A 449 -13.10 9.83 6.11
C TYR A 449 -13.87 11.16 5.92
N TRP A 450 -13.44 12.01 4.99
CA TRP A 450 -14.10 13.29 4.72
C TRP A 450 -15.46 13.15 4.06
N ALA A 451 -15.67 12.12 3.25
CA ALA A 451 -16.97 11.86 2.64
C ALA A 451 -18.00 11.45 3.70
N VAL A 452 -17.58 10.63 4.67
CA VAL A 452 -18.42 10.25 5.82
C VAL A 452 -18.73 11.46 6.70
N PHE A 453 -17.74 12.32 6.94
CA PHE A 453 -17.91 13.56 7.71
C PHE A 453 -18.96 14.48 7.06
N ASP A 454 -18.87 14.69 5.74
CA ASP A 454 -19.86 15.49 4.98
C ASP A 454 -21.26 14.85 5.05
N LEU A 455 -21.34 13.53 4.90
CA LEU A 455 -22.62 12.80 5.00
C LEU A 455 -23.29 13.00 6.36
N VAL A 456 -22.54 12.84 7.45
CA VAL A 456 -23.06 13.02 8.82
C VAL A 456 -23.50 14.47 9.03
N MET A 457 -22.66 15.44 8.65
CA MET A 457 -22.95 16.86 8.82
C MET A 457 -24.25 17.27 8.11
N PHE A 458 -24.38 16.94 6.80
CA PHE A 458 -25.56 17.32 6.04
C PHE A 458 -26.79 16.51 6.42
N SER A 459 -26.64 15.26 6.89
CA SER A 459 -27.77 14.50 7.45
C SER A 459 -28.32 15.14 8.74
N MET A 460 -27.46 15.70 9.59
CA MET A 460 -27.88 16.43 10.78
C MET A 460 -28.68 17.69 10.41
N PHE A 461 -28.22 18.47 9.41
CA PHE A 461 -29.01 19.60 8.92
C PHE A 461 -30.36 19.17 8.36
N LEU A 462 -30.41 18.11 7.55
CA LEU A 462 -31.68 17.58 7.01
C LEU A 462 -32.64 17.15 8.11
N VAL A 463 -32.15 16.47 9.15
CA VAL A 463 -32.98 16.08 10.31
C VAL A 463 -33.55 17.33 10.99
N THR A 464 -32.75 18.36 11.16
CA THR A 464 -33.21 19.63 11.75
C THR A 464 -34.31 20.29 10.90
N GLU A 465 -34.12 20.38 9.59
CA GLU A 465 -35.12 20.94 8.67
C GLU A 465 -36.42 20.14 8.71
N ILE A 466 -36.35 18.81 8.76
CA ILE A 466 -37.52 17.92 8.87
C ILE A 466 -38.25 18.15 10.19
N LEU A 467 -37.50 18.28 11.31
CA LEU A 467 -38.12 18.54 12.62
C LEU A 467 -38.83 19.88 12.65
N TRP A 468 -38.20 20.95 12.15
CA TRP A 468 -38.83 22.27 12.10
C TRP A 468 -40.03 22.31 11.14
N PHE A 469 -39.91 21.66 10.01
CA PHE A 469 -41.02 21.54 9.05
C PHE A 469 -42.21 20.73 9.62
N SER A 470 -41.96 19.69 10.40
CA SER A 470 -43.00 18.91 11.06
C SER A 470 -43.79 19.74 12.09
N VAL A 471 -43.07 20.57 12.85
CA VAL A 471 -43.71 21.49 13.80
C VAL A 471 -44.51 22.58 13.09
N PHE A 472 -43.99 23.11 11.98
CA PHE A 472 -44.70 24.08 11.16
C PHE A 472 -46.01 23.51 10.61
N ILE A 473 -45.99 22.30 10.07
CA ILE A 473 -47.18 21.61 9.58
C ILE A 473 -48.17 21.34 10.73
N TYR A 474 -47.69 20.86 11.86
CA TYR A 474 -48.56 20.60 13.02
C TYR A 474 -49.29 21.88 13.45
N ASN A 475 -48.59 23.02 13.56
CA ASN A 475 -49.16 24.32 13.90
C ASN A 475 -50.14 24.85 12.84
N LEU A 476 -49.94 24.52 11.55
CA LEU A 476 -50.87 24.93 10.48
C LEU A 476 -52.23 24.22 10.55
N PHE A 477 -52.25 22.98 11.05
CA PHE A 477 -53.46 22.16 11.16
C PHE A 477 -54.09 22.14 12.57
N SER A 478 -53.39 22.66 13.59
CA SER A 478 -53.87 22.69 14.98
C SER A 478 -54.40 24.08 15.30
N ASP A 479 -55.73 24.19 15.40
CA ASP A 479 -56.45 25.43 15.73
C ASP A 479 -56.39 25.80 17.25
N ASN A 480 -55.54 25.13 18.03
CA ASN A 480 -55.49 25.32 19.48
C ASN A 480 -54.49 26.41 19.87
N ASP A 481 -54.98 27.54 20.35
CA ASP A 481 -54.25 28.68 21.00
C ASP A 481 -53.47 28.30 22.29
N THR A 482 -53.34 27.02 22.61
CA THR A 482 -52.79 26.54 23.90
C THR A 482 -51.25 26.48 23.94
N HIS A 483 -50.54 26.88 22.90
CA HIS A 483 -49.07 26.71 22.83
C HIS A 483 -48.24 27.98 23.11
N ASN A 484 -48.81 28.97 23.80
CA ASN A 484 -48.05 30.13 24.27
C ASN A 484 -47.39 29.88 25.64
N SER A 485 -46.99 28.62 25.92
CA SER A 485 -46.23 28.30 27.13
C SER A 485 -44.80 28.80 27.01
N ASN A 486 -44.34 29.50 28.09
CA ASN A 486 -42.97 29.95 28.18
C ASN A 486 -41.98 28.81 27.88
N ARG A 487 -40.93 29.08 27.11
CA ARG A 487 -39.88 28.11 26.71
C ARG A 487 -39.31 27.32 27.91
N MET A 488 -39.33 27.89 29.12
CA MET A 488 -38.89 27.21 30.33
C MET A 488 -39.76 26.01 30.75
N CYS A 489 -41.00 25.91 30.22
CA CYS A 489 -41.91 24.84 30.54
C CYS A 489 -41.90 23.72 29.48
N TRP A 490 -40.99 23.80 28.46
CA TRP A 490 -40.94 22.77 27.42
C TRP A 490 -40.17 21.54 27.91
N ASP A 491 -40.67 20.38 27.57
CA ASP A 491 -39.99 19.13 27.83
C ASP A 491 -38.68 19.03 27.04
N TRP A 492 -37.68 18.37 27.60
CA TRP A 492 -36.35 18.21 27.00
C TRP A 492 -36.38 17.50 25.61
N TYR A 493 -37.42 16.74 25.32
CA TYR A 493 -37.63 16.06 24.04
C TYR A 493 -38.47 16.89 23.04
N HIS A 494 -38.75 18.15 23.31
CA HIS A 494 -39.50 19.00 22.39
C HIS A 494 -38.80 19.11 21.05
N PRO A 495 -39.46 18.88 19.89
CA PRO A 495 -38.80 18.79 18.57
C PRO A 495 -37.99 20.03 18.18
N ILE A 496 -38.45 21.23 18.61
CA ILE A 496 -37.73 22.50 18.36
C ILE A 496 -36.41 22.51 19.12
N LEU A 497 -36.42 22.14 20.40
CA LEU A 497 -35.23 22.15 21.26
C LEU A 497 -34.20 21.13 20.78
N LEU A 498 -34.67 19.94 20.42
CA LEU A 498 -33.86 18.89 19.83
C LEU A 498 -33.24 19.33 18.50
N GLY A 499 -34.05 19.97 17.63
CA GLY A 499 -33.60 20.52 16.37
C GLY A 499 -32.53 21.60 16.54
N GLU A 500 -32.67 22.51 17.52
CA GLU A 500 -31.65 23.51 17.82
C GLU A 500 -30.33 22.90 18.25
N GLY A 501 -30.35 21.88 19.12
CA GLY A 501 -29.17 21.17 19.56
C GLY A 501 -28.43 20.48 18.41
N ILE A 502 -29.19 19.80 17.53
CA ILE A 502 -28.64 19.15 16.33
C ILE A 502 -28.08 20.21 15.36
N TYR A 503 -28.80 21.33 15.16
CA TYR A 503 -28.35 22.43 14.30
C TYR A 503 -27.06 23.06 14.79
N ALA A 504 -26.93 23.27 16.09
CA ALA A 504 -25.71 23.80 16.69
C ALA A 504 -24.52 22.85 16.48
N ALA A 505 -24.71 21.55 16.69
CA ALA A 505 -23.67 20.55 16.45
C ALA A 505 -23.29 20.48 14.96
N ALA A 506 -24.26 20.48 14.04
CA ALA A 506 -24.04 20.52 12.60
C ALA A 506 -23.27 21.78 12.17
N SER A 507 -23.58 22.94 12.79
CA SER A 507 -22.88 24.20 12.53
C SER A 507 -21.41 24.14 12.93
N VAL A 508 -21.08 23.57 14.09
CA VAL A 508 -19.69 23.33 14.50
C VAL A 508 -18.96 22.45 13.48
N MET A 509 -19.61 21.39 13.00
CA MET A 509 -19.03 20.55 11.95
C MET A 509 -18.83 21.32 10.65
N ALA A 510 -19.78 22.18 10.24
CA ALA A 510 -19.66 22.99 9.03
C ALA A 510 -18.46 23.95 9.07
N PHE A 511 -18.20 24.61 10.18
CA PHE A 511 -16.99 25.42 10.33
C PHE A 511 -15.73 24.57 10.39
N SER A 512 -15.76 23.39 11.03
CA SER A 512 -14.62 22.48 11.11
C SER A 512 -14.20 21.95 9.73
N ARG A 513 -15.11 21.88 8.76
CA ARG A 513 -14.82 21.49 7.37
C ARG A 513 -13.80 22.40 6.69
N LEU A 514 -13.66 23.66 7.12
CA LEU A 514 -12.63 24.56 6.59
C LEU A 514 -11.21 24.03 6.80
N LEU A 515 -11.00 23.18 7.81
CA LEU A 515 -9.69 22.52 8.03
C LEU A 515 -9.24 21.68 6.83
N LEU A 516 -10.18 21.16 6.03
CA LEU A 516 -9.87 20.42 4.80
C LEU A 516 -9.10 21.30 3.80
N TRP A 517 -9.39 22.59 3.74
CA TRP A 517 -8.74 23.51 2.79
C TRP A 517 -7.29 23.81 3.15
N PHE A 518 -6.87 23.54 4.39
CA PHE A 518 -5.47 23.68 4.77
C PHE A 518 -4.54 22.78 3.95
N HIS A 519 -5.04 21.63 3.45
CA HIS A 519 -4.27 20.73 2.61
C HIS A 519 -3.90 21.32 1.23
N ILE A 520 -4.59 22.37 0.79
CA ILE A 520 -4.31 23.04 -0.49
C ILE A 520 -3.07 23.94 -0.39
N ASN A 521 -2.82 24.48 0.79
CA ASN A 521 -1.66 25.33 1.02
C ASN A 521 -0.45 24.46 1.44
N SER A 522 0.66 24.58 0.73
CA SER A 522 1.89 23.82 1.00
C SER A 522 2.47 24.04 2.40
N ARG A 523 2.20 25.18 3.03
CA ARG A 523 2.65 25.50 4.41
C ARG A 523 1.68 24.97 5.48
N LEU A 524 0.38 24.98 5.20
CA LEU A 524 -0.66 24.56 6.14
C LEU A 524 -0.99 23.06 6.03
N GLY A 525 -0.69 22.42 4.90
CA GLY A 525 -0.94 21.00 4.67
C GLY A 525 -0.29 20.08 5.72
N PRO A 526 1.02 20.23 6.01
CA PRO A 526 1.68 19.46 7.05
C PRO A 526 1.04 19.65 8.44
N LEU A 527 0.59 20.88 8.76
CA LEU A 527 -0.10 21.16 10.01
C LEU A 527 -1.43 20.41 10.10
N GLY A 528 -2.22 20.39 9.01
CA GLY A 528 -3.47 19.63 8.95
C GLY A 528 -3.25 18.11 9.14
N THR A 529 -2.15 17.59 8.58
CA THR A 529 -1.77 16.18 8.77
C THR A 529 -1.36 15.91 10.23
N SER A 530 -0.60 16.81 10.85
CA SER A 530 -0.21 16.70 12.27
C SER A 530 -1.43 16.72 13.17
N ILE A 531 -2.41 17.61 12.94
CA ILE A 531 -3.68 17.65 13.68
C ILE A 531 -4.42 16.30 13.58
N LYS A 532 -4.46 15.69 12.38
CA LYS A 532 -5.09 14.38 12.20
C LYS A 532 -4.44 13.29 13.06
N TYR A 533 -3.11 13.25 13.12
CA TYR A 533 -2.40 12.27 13.97
C TYR A 533 -2.63 12.54 15.45
N MET A 534 -2.53 13.82 15.89
CA MET A 534 -2.83 14.21 17.26
C MET A 534 -4.26 13.85 17.67
N LEU A 535 -5.24 14.08 16.79
CA LEU A 535 -6.63 13.74 17.06
C LEU A 535 -6.83 12.23 17.24
N THR A 536 -6.10 11.43 16.47
CA THR A 536 -6.12 9.96 16.59
C THR A 536 -5.56 9.50 17.95
N ASP A 537 -4.48 10.11 18.42
CA ASP A 537 -3.87 9.79 19.71
C ASP A 537 -4.76 10.27 20.87
N VAL A 538 -5.36 11.45 20.72
CA VAL A 538 -6.35 11.98 21.69
C VAL A 538 -7.56 11.06 21.77
N ALA A 539 -8.07 10.54 20.63
CA ALA A 539 -9.20 9.60 20.62
C ALA A 539 -8.89 8.31 21.39
N ARG A 540 -7.67 7.77 21.22
CA ARG A 540 -7.21 6.58 21.98
C ARG A 540 -7.14 6.88 23.48
N PHE A 541 -6.64 8.06 23.86
CA PHE A 541 -6.60 8.50 25.25
C PHE A 541 -8.01 8.66 25.83
N PHE A 542 -8.94 9.29 25.09
CA PHE A 542 -10.33 9.43 25.53
C PHE A 542 -11.03 8.10 25.75
N MET A 543 -10.75 7.08 24.93
CA MET A 543 -11.28 5.73 25.16
C MET A 543 -10.85 5.18 26.52
N LEU A 544 -9.56 5.28 26.85
CA LEU A 544 -9.03 4.87 28.16
C LEU A 544 -9.66 5.69 29.30
N PHE A 545 -9.71 7.01 29.14
CA PHE A 545 -10.30 7.92 30.12
C PHE A 545 -11.78 7.61 30.35
N PHE A 546 -12.55 7.34 29.30
CA PHE A 546 -13.96 6.98 29.39
C PHE A 546 -14.19 5.70 30.19
N ILE A 547 -13.35 4.67 29.99
CA ILE A 547 -13.42 3.41 30.76
C ILE A 547 -13.20 3.69 32.25
N ILE A 548 -12.19 4.52 32.58
CA ILE A 548 -11.88 4.89 33.98
C ILE A 548 -13.05 5.67 34.57
N MET A 549 -13.57 6.66 33.84
CA MET A 549 -14.72 7.46 34.31
C MET A 549 -15.95 6.59 34.56
N LEU A 550 -16.21 5.63 33.70
CA LEU A 550 -17.34 4.69 33.81
C LEU A 550 -17.17 3.77 35.04
N ALA A 551 -15.93 3.32 35.32
CA ALA A 551 -15.63 2.55 36.51
C ALA A 551 -15.85 3.35 37.79
N PHE A 552 -15.39 4.60 37.83
CA PHE A 552 -15.66 5.50 38.97
C PHE A 552 -17.14 5.84 39.13
N ALA A 553 -17.84 6.15 38.02
CA ALA A 553 -19.27 6.43 38.02
C ALA A 553 -20.09 5.27 38.58
N THR A 554 -19.78 4.02 38.18
CA THR A 554 -20.45 2.82 38.71
C THR A 554 -20.16 2.61 40.19
N GLY A 555 -18.91 2.84 40.64
CA GLY A 555 -18.51 2.76 42.03
C GLY A 555 -19.23 3.80 42.91
N ILE A 556 -19.24 5.05 42.47
CA ILE A 556 -19.93 6.16 43.15
C ILE A 556 -21.44 5.90 43.20
N ASN A 557 -22.05 5.49 42.06
CA ASN A 557 -23.47 5.19 42.00
C ASN A 557 -23.86 4.05 42.99
N SER A 558 -23.04 3.03 43.10
CA SER A 558 -23.24 1.92 44.06
C SER A 558 -23.20 2.43 45.50
N LEU A 559 -22.29 3.36 45.80
CA LEU A 559 -22.13 3.92 47.13
C LEU A 559 -23.31 4.83 47.50
N TYR A 560 -23.75 5.69 46.59
CA TYR A 560 -24.88 6.60 46.78
C TYR A 560 -26.24 5.88 46.80
N LYS A 561 -26.39 4.76 46.13
CA LYS A 561 -27.61 3.96 46.14
C LYS A 561 -27.96 3.52 47.58
N ASN A 562 -26.98 3.10 48.35
CA ASN A 562 -27.19 2.70 49.75
C ASN A 562 -27.52 3.88 50.69
N TYR A 563 -27.05 5.08 50.35
CA TYR A 563 -27.41 6.30 51.11
C TYR A 563 -28.85 6.76 50.80
N LYS A 564 -29.31 6.64 49.58
CA LYS A 564 -30.66 7.02 49.16
C LYS A 564 -31.73 6.13 49.80
N ASP A 565 -31.43 4.86 49.99
CA ASP A 565 -32.33 3.92 50.68
C ASP A 565 -32.37 4.15 52.21
N SER A 566 -31.35 4.82 52.82
CA SER A 566 -31.37 5.18 54.24
C SER A 566 -32.10 6.50 54.53
N GLU A 567 -32.17 7.43 53.58
CA GLU A 567 -32.96 8.68 53.74
C GLU A 567 -34.48 8.43 53.64
N GLN A 568 -34.91 7.34 53.07
CA GLN A 568 -36.34 7.00 52.97
C GLN A 568 -36.93 6.45 54.28
N TYR A 569 -36.09 6.29 55.32
CA TYR A 569 -36.54 5.81 56.65
C TYR A 569 -36.68 6.89 57.72
N ASP A 570 -36.29 8.15 57.46
CA ASP A 570 -36.42 9.27 58.39
C ASP A 570 -37.37 10.34 57.81
N ASP A 571 -38.68 10.06 57.88
CA ASP A 571 -39.77 10.92 57.39
C ASP A 571 -40.18 11.96 58.45
N THR A 572 -39.23 12.59 59.12
CA THR A 572 -39.45 13.80 59.93
C THR A 572 -38.14 14.57 60.06
N ASP A 573 -37.71 15.31 59.05
CA ASP A 573 -37.17 16.65 59.20
C ASP A 573 -36.63 17.19 57.86
N ILE A 574 -37.13 18.36 57.55
CA ILE A 574 -36.80 19.18 56.38
C ILE A 574 -35.29 19.46 56.34
N ILE A 575 -34.53 18.74 55.52
CA ILE A 575 -33.22 19.19 55.05
C ILE A 575 -33.20 19.11 53.51
N ARG A 576 -33.07 20.30 52.91
CA ARG A 576 -32.90 20.57 51.50
C ARG A 576 -31.96 19.58 50.82
N GLN A 577 -32.46 18.87 49.82
CA GLN A 577 -31.64 18.18 48.81
C GLN A 577 -30.66 19.19 48.20
N PRO A 578 -29.38 18.87 48.04
CA PRO A 578 -28.54 19.55 47.09
C PRO A 578 -28.83 18.99 45.71
N ASP A 579 -29.65 19.70 44.95
CA ASP A 579 -29.86 19.51 43.52
C ASP A 579 -28.56 19.82 42.73
N ALA A 580 -27.53 19.02 42.90
CA ALA A 580 -26.31 19.26 42.20
C ALA A 580 -25.57 17.93 41.97
N PHE A 581 -25.95 17.21 40.95
CA PHE A 581 -25.05 16.31 40.22
C PHE A 581 -25.75 15.61 39.03
N ILE A 582 -26.66 16.35 38.34
CA ILE A 582 -27.03 16.05 36.97
C ILE A 582 -27.01 17.38 36.22
N THR A 583 -25.84 17.83 35.86
CA THR A 583 -25.56 18.68 34.70
C THR A 583 -24.32 18.17 34.02
#